data_233558e58d47fec907983c9d53ae5e7c
#
_entry.id   233558e58d47fec907983c9d53ae5e7c
#
_cell.length_a   1.000
_cell.length_b   1.000
_cell.length_c   1.000
_cell.angle_alpha   90.00
_cell.angle_beta   90.00
_cell.angle_gamma   90.00
#
_symmetry.space_group_name_H-M   'P 1'
#
loop_
_entity.id
_entity.type
_entity.pdbx_description
1 polymer ?
#
loop_
_entity_poly.entity_id
_entity_poly.type
_entity_poly.pdbx_seq_one_letter_code
_entity_poly.pdbx_strand_id
1 'polypeptide(L)'
;LYASESYLQRRPNPNRLSSLEQDDFIGWSEAQQHLQSAQWLEKTLRGRACRLTTSTMSAQFSAVQAGIGMAVLPHFIAQKMGLICLQDNIGCDQPIWLVIHSDLAHSRRNRVVADFLNELVAKEHERLLMP
;
A
#
# COMPACT_ATOMS: atom_id res chain seq x y z
N LEU A 1 -5.34 4.06 2.68
CA LEU A 1 -4.46 5.15 3.12
C LEU A 1 -4.07 4.94 4.59
N TYR A 2 -2.78 5.02 4.89
CA TYR A 2 -2.24 4.70 6.21
C TYR A 2 -1.34 5.80 6.77
N ALA A 3 -1.34 5.92 8.10
CA ALA A 3 -0.45 6.79 8.86
C ALA A 3 0.02 6.11 10.15
N SER A 4 1.10 6.60 10.73
CA SER A 4 1.49 6.23 12.10
C SER A 4 0.74 7.08 13.12
N GLU A 5 0.57 6.55 14.32
CA GLU A 5 -0.02 7.28 15.45
C GLU A 5 0.77 8.58 15.74
N SER A 6 2.10 8.51 15.68
CA SER A 6 2.96 9.67 15.92
C SER A 6 2.77 10.80 14.90
N TYR A 7 2.44 10.47 13.67
CA TYR A 7 2.06 11.46 12.66
C TYR A 7 0.70 12.10 12.99
N LEU A 8 -0.30 11.27 13.31
CA LEU A 8 -1.66 11.75 13.61
C LEU A 8 -1.70 12.66 14.83
N GLN A 9 -0.91 12.38 15.88
CA GLN A 9 -0.82 13.22 17.06
C GLN A 9 -0.21 14.61 16.79
N ARG A 10 0.65 14.74 15.79
CA ARG A 10 1.25 16.03 15.39
C ARG A 10 0.43 16.79 14.35
N ARG A 11 -0.61 16.18 13.85
CA ARG A 11 -1.47 16.76 12.82
C ARG A 11 -2.25 17.95 13.38
N PRO A 12 -2.35 19.09 12.66
CA PRO A 12 -3.08 20.29 13.14
C PRO A 12 -4.56 20.02 13.45
N ASN A 13 -5.17 19.01 12.79
CA ASN A 13 -6.55 18.60 12.98
C ASN A 13 -6.68 17.07 12.98
N PRO A 14 -6.44 16.40 14.13
CA PRO A 14 -6.46 14.94 14.22
C PRO A 14 -7.80 14.30 13.83
N ASN A 15 -8.91 15.04 13.97
CA ASN A 15 -10.28 14.52 13.74
C ASN A 15 -10.87 14.88 12.37
N ARG A 16 -10.16 15.56 11.49
CA ARG A 16 -10.67 15.92 10.17
C ARG A 16 -9.98 15.15 9.06
N LEU A 17 -10.56 14.03 8.67
CA LEU A 17 -10.29 13.38 7.37
C LEU A 17 -10.85 14.19 6.18
N SER A 18 -11.59 15.26 6.46
CA SER A 18 -12.33 16.02 5.44
C SER A 18 -11.48 16.96 4.57
N SER A 19 -10.21 17.20 4.89
CA SER A 19 -9.30 17.87 3.96
C SER A 19 -7.90 17.31 4.10
N LEU A 20 -7.49 16.51 3.15
CA LEU A 20 -6.10 16.04 2.99
C LEU A 20 -5.16 17.15 2.47
N GLU A 21 -5.66 18.40 2.39
CA GLU A 21 -4.95 19.51 1.76
C GLU A 21 -3.74 20.00 2.55
N GLN A 22 -3.72 19.77 3.85
CA GLN A 22 -2.63 20.20 4.73
C GLN A 22 -1.73 19.05 5.19
N ASP A 23 -2.03 17.84 4.72
CA ASP A 23 -1.29 16.65 5.12
C ASP A 23 -0.05 16.42 4.30
N ASP A 24 0.96 15.84 4.94
CA ASP A 24 2.18 15.38 4.31
C ASP A 24 1.98 13.98 3.74
N PHE A 25 2.36 13.80 2.50
CA PHE A 25 2.28 12.51 1.81
C PHE A 25 3.66 11.98 1.43
N ILE A 26 3.77 10.65 1.49
CA ILE A 26 4.89 9.90 0.98
C ILE A 26 4.45 9.29 -0.35
N GLY A 27 5.10 9.67 -1.41
CA GLY A 27 4.78 9.26 -2.77
C GLY A 27 5.80 8.31 -3.38
N TRP A 28 5.54 7.95 -4.62
CA TRP A 28 6.42 7.17 -5.45
C TRP A 28 7.36 8.07 -6.26
N SER A 29 8.56 7.59 -6.51
CA SER A 29 9.48 8.25 -7.44
C SER A 29 8.96 8.17 -8.88
N GLU A 30 9.56 8.96 -9.77
CA GLU A 30 9.13 9.09 -11.17
C GLU A 30 9.02 7.74 -11.90
N ALA A 31 9.94 6.81 -11.64
CA ALA A 31 9.94 5.48 -12.25
C ALA A 31 8.71 4.63 -11.89
N GLN A 32 8.00 4.92 -10.80
CA GLN A 32 6.83 4.19 -10.30
C GLN A 32 5.51 4.92 -10.54
N GLN A 33 5.47 5.98 -11.34
CA GLN A 33 4.24 6.75 -11.61
C GLN A 33 3.15 5.95 -12.35
N HIS A 34 3.50 4.82 -12.96
CA HIS A 34 2.55 3.90 -13.57
C HIS A 34 1.69 3.13 -12.54
N LEU A 35 2.07 3.12 -11.26
CA LEU A 35 1.31 2.45 -10.21
C LEU A 35 -0.02 3.17 -9.93
N GLN A 36 -1.09 2.41 -9.71
CA GLN A 36 -2.41 2.98 -9.41
C GLN A 36 -2.38 3.86 -8.14
N SER A 37 -1.62 3.46 -7.13
CA SER A 37 -1.43 4.24 -5.90
C SER A 37 -0.73 5.59 -6.15
N ALA A 38 0.23 5.63 -7.08
CA ALA A 38 0.88 6.88 -7.49
C ALA A 38 -0.10 7.81 -8.22
N GLN A 39 -0.89 7.26 -9.14
CA GLN A 39 -1.89 8.01 -9.90
C GLN A 39 -3.02 8.54 -9.00
N TRP A 40 -3.45 7.74 -8.02
CA TRP A 40 -4.42 8.19 -7.02
C TRP A 40 -3.87 9.37 -6.22
N LEU A 41 -2.61 9.25 -5.78
CA LEU A 41 -1.96 10.29 -4.99
C LEU A 41 -1.79 11.59 -5.78
N GLU A 42 -1.40 11.51 -7.05
CA GLU A 42 -1.28 12.66 -7.94
C GLU A 42 -2.61 13.41 -8.08
N LYS A 43 -3.71 12.67 -8.29
CA LYS A 43 -5.06 13.25 -8.35
C LYS A 43 -5.47 13.91 -7.01
N THR A 44 -5.09 13.29 -5.90
CA THR A 44 -5.41 13.78 -4.55
C THR A 44 -4.63 15.05 -4.22
N LEU A 45 -3.36 15.09 -4.60
CA LEU A 45 -2.46 16.21 -4.32
C LEU A 45 -2.73 17.44 -5.19
N ARG A 46 -3.33 17.27 -6.38
CA ARG A 46 -3.67 18.37 -7.31
C ARG A 46 -2.48 19.28 -7.59
N GLY A 47 -1.32 18.72 -7.83
CA GLY A 47 -0.08 19.45 -8.12
C GLY A 47 0.76 19.82 -6.89
N ARG A 48 0.34 19.48 -5.67
CA ARG A 48 1.19 19.62 -4.49
C ARG A 48 2.29 18.55 -4.49
N ALA A 49 3.48 18.91 -4.07
CA ALA A 49 4.57 17.96 -3.91
C ALA A 49 4.36 17.04 -2.70
N CYS A 50 4.79 15.79 -2.82
CA CYS A 50 4.95 14.91 -1.68
C CYS A 50 6.06 15.40 -0.74
N ARG A 51 5.91 15.16 0.56
CA ARG A 51 6.94 15.44 1.55
C ARG A 51 8.20 14.60 1.31
N LEU A 52 8.00 13.38 0.85
CA LEU A 52 9.05 12.43 0.51
C LEU A 52 8.58 11.57 -0.67
N THR A 53 9.49 11.23 -1.58
CA THR A 53 9.26 10.23 -2.61
C THR A 53 10.23 9.06 -2.42
N THR A 54 9.78 7.84 -2.66
CA THR A 54 10.56 6.62 -2.51
C THR A 54 10.42 5.72 -3.74
N SER A 55 11.39 4.86 -3.96
CA SER A 55 11.39 3.90 -5.07
C SER A 55 11.01 2.48 -4.63
N THR A 56 10.84 2.24 -3.34
CA THR A 56 10.52 0.92 -2.80
C THR A 56 9.40 0.96 -1.77
N MET A 57 8.62 -0.11 -1.70
CA MET A 57 7.54 -0.27 -0.72
C MET A 57 8.08 -0.25 0.72
N SER A 58 9.22 -0.89 0.97
CA SER A 58 9.84 -0.92 2.29
C SER A 58 10.24 0.48 2.79
N ALA A 59 10.76 1.33 1.90
CA ALA A 59 11.08 2.71 2.24
C ALA A 59 9.81 3.53 2.56
N GLN A 60 8.69 3.30 1.84
CA GLN A 60 7.42 3.92 2.18
C GLN A 60 6.95 3.52 3.58
N PHE A 61 6.98 2.23 3.90
CA PHE A 61 6.62 1.75 5.23
C PHE A 61 7.47 2.39 6.32
N SER A 62 8.80 2.39 6.15
CA SER A 62 9.71 3.01 7.12
C SER A 62 9.43 4.50 7.31
N ALA A 63 9.15 5.22 6.23
CA ALA A 63 8.85 6.65 6.29
C ALA A 63 7.51 6.93 7.01
N VAL A 64 6.48 6.10 6.77
CA VAL A 64 5.19 6.22 7.49
C VAL A 64 5.38 5.91 8.97
N GLN A 65 6.11 4.83 9.32
CA GLN A 65 6.41 4.49 10.71
C GLN A 65 7.19 5.59 11.44
N ALA A 66 8.14 6.22 10.75
CA ALA A 66 8.88 7.38 11.28
C ALA A 66 8.01 8.64 11.43
N GLY A 67 6.74 8.60 11.01
CA GLY A 67 5.81 9.71 11.11
C GLY A 67 6.11 10.86 10.15
N ILE A 68 6.74 10.59 9.01
CA ILE A 68 7.06 11.63 8.01
C ILE A 68 5.78 12.10 7.29
N GLY A 69 4.82 11.19 7.11
CA GLY A 69 3.57 11.50 6.42
C GLY A 69 2.68 10.25 6.27
N MET A 70 1.69 10.35 5.40
CA MET A 70 0.75 9.29 5.04
C MET A 70 1.13 8.66 3.70
N ALA A 71 0.81 7.37 3.51
CA ALA A 71 0.99 6.68 2.24
C ALA A 71 -0.14 5.69 1.92
N VAL A 72 -0.26 5.37 0.64
CA VAL A 72 -1.11 4.27 0.16
C VAL A 72 -0.33 2.97 0.28
N LEU A 73 -0.73 2.12 1.22
CA LEU A 73 -0.03 0.89 1.56
C LEU A 73 -0.97 -0.31 1.54
N PRO A 74 -0.47 -1.53 1.22
CA PRO A 74 -1.27 -2.75 1.32
C PRO A 74 -1.72 -3.03 2.75
N HIS A 75 -3.01 -3.36 2.93
CA HIS A 75 -3.63 -3.61 4.24
C HIS A 75 -2.88 -4.65 5.07
N PHE A 76 -2.62 -5.81 4.48
CA PHE A 76 -2.06 -6.97 5.19
C PHE A 76 -0.66 -6.75 5.76
N ILE A 77 0.10 -5.77 5.24
CA ILE A 77 1.39 -5.38 5.81
C ILE A 77 1.21 -4.23 6.79
N ALA A 78 0.45 -3.20 6.42
CA ALA A 78 0.26 -2.01 7.23
C ALA A 78 -0.31 -2.31 8.61
N GLN A 79 -1.28 -3.24 8.71
CA GLN A 79 -1.85 -3.71 9.98
C GLN A 79 -0.79 -4.38 10.87
N LYS A 80 0.04 -5.27 10.31
CA LYS A 80 1.10 -5.94 11.07
C LYS A 80 2.12 -4.97 11.64
N MET A 81 2.28 -3.82 11.00
CA MET A 81 3.20 -2.77 11.42
C MET A 81 2.56 -1.76 12.39
N GLY A 82 1.32 -2.00 12.82
CA GLY A 82 0.60 -1.13 13.76
C GLY A 82 0.24 0.24 13.16
N LEU A 83 0.14 0.34 11.84
CA LEU A 83 -0.27 1.58 11.19
C LEU A 83 -1.80 1.72 11.23
N ILE A 84 -2.26 2.96 11.31
CA ILE A 84 -3.68 3.31 11.41
C ILE A 84 -4.23 3.52 10.01
N CYS A 85 -5.29 2.79 9.67
CA CYS A 85 -6.04 2.97 8.43
C CYS A 85 -6.90 4.23 8.53
N LEU A 86 -6.71 5.16 7.61
CA LEU A 86 -7.48 6.39 7.52
C LEU A 86 -8.58 6.31 6.47
N GLN A 87 -8.32 5.57 5.42
CA GLN A 87 -9.27 5.30 4.34
C GLN A 87 -8.94 3.93 3.74
N ASP A 88 -9.87 3.01 3.83
CA ASP A 88 -9.73 1.63 3.40
C ASP A 88 -9.88 1.47 1.88
N ASN A 89 -10.96 1.99 1.32
CA ASN A 89 -11.24 1.88 -0.10
C ASN A 89 -10.92 3.18 -0.84
N ILE A 90 -9.83 3.18 -1.57
CA ILE A 90 -9.38 4.29 -2.42
C ILE A 90 -9.41 3.95 -3.92
N GLY A 91 -9.95 2.77 -4.28
CA GLY A 91 -10.02 2.32 -5.67
C GLY A 91 -8.66 1.96 -6.28
N CYS A 92 -7.70 1.52 -5.46
CA CYS A 92 -6.35 1.16 -5.89
C CYS A 92 -6.05 -0.34 -5.66
N ASP A 93 -7.06 -1.19 -5.79
CA ASP A 93 -6.87 -2.63 -5.65
C ASP A 93 -5.95 -3.16 -6.76
N GLN A 94 -4.95 -3.91 -6.35
CA GLN A 94 -3.98 -4.50 -7.28
C GLN A 94 -4.14 -6.02 -7.32
N PRO A 95 -4.28 -6.61 -8.52
CA PRO A 95 -4.34 -8.06 -8.65
C PRO A 95 -2.99 -8.69 -8.29
N ILE A 96 -3.04 -9.79 -7.58
CA ILE A 96 -1.88 -10.64 -7.32
C ILE A 96 -1.83 -11.73 -8.38
N TRP A 97 -0.73 -11.81 -9.12
CA TRP A 97 -0.56 -12.76 -10.21
C TRP A 97 0.45 -13.85 -9.83
N LEU A 98 0.05 -15.10 -10.02
CA LEU A 98 0.98 -16.23 -10.04
C LEU A 98 1.32 -16.55 -11.50
N VAL A 99 2.55 -16.30 -11.88
CA VAL A 99 3.04 -16.54 -13.25
C VAL A 99 3.95 -17.75 -13.27
N ILE A 100 3.68 -18.72 -14.13
CA ILE A 100 4.47 -19.93 -14.31
C ILE A 100 4.84 -20.04 -15.80
N HIS A 101 6.13 -20.26 -16.08
CA HIS A 101 6.58 -20.49 -17.46
C HIS A 101 5.91 -21.75 -18.02
N SER A 102 5.49 -21.73 -19.30
CA SER A 102 4.75 -22.82 -19.95
C SER A 102 5.43 -24.19 -19.81
N ASP A 103 6.75 -24.24 -20.00
CA ASP A 103 7.53 -25.47 -19.92
C ASP A 103 7.57 -26.07 -18.51
N LEU A 104 7.35 -25.26 -17.50
CA LEU A 104 7.34 -25.64 -16.09
C LEU A 104 5.93 -25.93 -15.55
N ALA A 105 4.90 -25.55 -16.27
CA ALA A 105 3.50 -25.72 -15.85
C ALA A 105 3.11 -27.20 -15.64
N HIS A 106 3.73 -28.11 -16.39
CA HIS A 106 3.50 -29.56 -16.29
C HIS A 106 4.37 -30.25 -15.23
N SER A 107 5.35 -29.56 -14.66
CA SER A 107 6.19 -30.11 -13.61
C SER A 107 5.39 -30.34 -12.32
N ARG A 108 5.41 -31.58 -11.80
CA ARG A 108 4.72 -31.93 -10.56
C ARG A 108 5.17 -31.05 -9.37
N ARG A 109 6.46 -30.69 -9.30
CA ARG A 109 7.00 -29.84 -8.24
C ARG A 109 6.40 -28.43 -8.29
N ASN A 110 6.35 -27.84 -9.50
CA ASN A 110 5.81 -26.49 -9.66
C ASN A 110 4.28 -26.46 -9.41
N ARG A 111 3.58 -27.53 -9.79
CA ARG A 111 2.14 -27.64 -9.52
C ARG A 111 1.85 -27.68 -8.01
N VAL A 112 2.57 -28.48 -7.25
CA VAL A 112 2.40 -28.53 -5.79
C VAL A 112 2.62 -27.17 -5.14
N VAL A 113 3.64 -26.40 -5.58
CA VAL A 113 3.88 -25.05 -5.07
C VAL A 113 2.76 -24.09 -5.49
N ALA A 114 2.31 -24.18 -6.75
CA ALA A 114 1.23 -23.34 -7.24
C ALA A 114 -0.10 -23.60 -6.50
N ASP A 115 -0.42 -24.87 -6.28
CA ASP A 115 -1.63 -25.29 -5.54
C ASP A 115 -1.57 -24.78 -4.09
N PHE A 116 -0.42 -24.95 -3.43
CA PHE A 116 -0.20 -24.42 -2.09
C PHE A 116 -0.38 -22.89 -2.01
N LEU A 117 0.19 -22.14 -2.97
CA LEU A 117 0.03 -20.68 -3.01
C LEU A 117 -1.42 -20.27 -3.26
N ASN A 118 -2.12 -20.97 -4.15
CA ASN A 118 -3.54 -20.70 -4.40
C ASN A 118 -4.39 -20.97 -3.15
N GLU A 119 -4.17 -22.09 -2.46
CA GLU A 119 -4.86 -22.40 -1.21
C GLU A 119 -4.55 -21.39 -0.11
N LEU A 120 -3.29 -20.96 0.01
CA LEU A 120 -2.86 -19.94 0.98
C LEU A 120 -3.57 -18.62 0.73
N VAL A 121 -3.60 -18.14 -0.52
CA VAL A 121 -4.27 -16.89 -0.88
C VAL A 121 -5.77 -17.00 -0.64
N ALA A 122 -6.39 -18.12 -1.00
CA ALA A 122 -7.81 -18.34 -0.75
C ALA A 122 -8.15 -18.34 0.76
N LYS A 123 -7.29 -18.97 1.58
CA LYS A 123 -7.45 -19.01 3.05
C LYS A 123 -7.28 -17.62 3.69
N GLU A 124 -6.33 -16.84 3.19
CA GLU A 124 -5.99 -15.52 3.75
C GLU A 124 -6.76 -14.38 3.03
N HIS A 125 -7.73 -14.72 2.19
CA HIS A 125 -8.45 -13.76 1.35
C HIS A 125 -9.00 -12.56 2.11
N GLU A 126 -9.67 -12.80 3.23
CA GLU A 126 -10.21 -11.73 4.07
C GLU A 126 -9.10 -10.81 4.61
N ARG A 127 -7.98 -11.38 5.05
CA ARG A 127 -6.83 -10.59 5.54
C ARG A 127 -6.12 -9.77 4.45
N LEU A 128 -6.21 -10.20 3.21
CA LEU A 128 -5.63 -9.47 2.08
C LEU A 128 -6.49 -8.27 1.68
N LEU A 129 -7.82 -8.35 1.90
CA LEU A 129 -8.80 -7.34 1.47
C LEU A 129 -9.23 -6.38 2.58
N MET A 130 -9.21 -6.80 3.83
CA MET A 130 -9.74 -5.99 4.95
C MET A 130 -8.63 -5.22 5.67
N PRO A 131 -8.91 -3.95 6.05
CA PRO A 131 -8.03 -3.15 6.90
C PRO A 131 -8.02 -3.64 8.35
#